data_6f895268e9714ec898995ace96e1e01f
#
_entry.id   6f895268e9714ec898995ace96e1e01f
#
_cell.length_a   1.000
_cell.length_b   1.000
_cell.length_c   1.000
_cell.angle_alpha   90.00
_cell.angle_beta   90.00
_cell.angle_gamma   90.00
#
_symmetry.space_group_name_H-M   'P 1'
#
loop_
_entity.id
_entity.type
_entity.pdbx_description
1 polymer ?
#
loop_
_entity_poly.entity_id
_entity_poly.type
_entity_poly.pdbx_seq_one_letter_code
_entity_poly.pdbx_strand_id
1 'polypeptide(L)'
;DYIAFITSEGEVAVYQGTDPSDATKWSLVGVFKIARPIGKRCIVNVGPELIVITESGFVPLTQMYAENESNYSKAISDKISGSILTAVTNFKSTFGWEALIYPKGQFGLFNVPNGVSGEFVQFVVNLSTGAWGRFTGQDAYCWGLLNGDLYFGGNTKVYKADNGLSDAGVQIQGNAKTAFVYYGGRGTSKRFTAIRPIVSSDADLPVSIGFDVDFNDGTSTYTPSSATTTGSEWDNTAWDSGLWAGTISSQLVWRSVADIGWNAAIRIKTSSQAQSIKWHSVDIYYEKGVGL
;
A
#
# COMPACT_ATOMS: atom_id res chain seq x y z
N ASP A 1 26.21 -8.08 19.81
CA ASP A 1 25.91 -7.67 18.43
C ASP A 1 25.85 -8.90 17.56
N TYR A 2 24.96 -8.87 16.52
CA TYR A 2 24.83 -9.91 15.52
C TYR A 2 25.15 -9.34 14.15
N ILE A 3 25.84 -10.12 13.31
CA ILE A 3 26.06 -9.82 11.90
C ILE A 3 25.56 -11.00 11.08
N ALA A 4 24.74 -10.70 10.08
CA ALA A 4 24.24 -11.69 9.12
C ALA A 4 24.89 -11.46 7.75
N PHE A 5 25.52 -12.48 7.21
CA PHE A 5 26.02 -12.50 5.84
C PHE A 5 25.05 -13.30 4.98
N ILE A 6 24.49 -12.66 3.96
CA ILE A 6 23.49 -13.25 3.08
C ILE A 6 24.11 -13.43 1.70
N THR A 7 24.08 -14.66 1.19
CA THR A 7 24.56 -14.98 -0.15
C THR A 7 23.45 -14.83 -1.20
N SER A 8 23.82 -14.71 -2.47
CA SER A 8 22.88 -14.71 -3.59
C SER A 8 22.08 -16.01 -3.73
N GLU A 9 22.56 -17.10 -3.14
CA GLU A 9 21.88 -18.39 -3.14
C GLU A 9 20.93 -18.59 -1.95
N GLY A 10 20.83 -17.57 -1.07
CA GLY A 10 19.97 -17.59 0.10
C GLY A 10 20.54 -18.26 1.32
N GLU A 11 21.84 -18.52 1.35
CA GLU A 11 22.52 -18.95 2.58
C GLU A 11 22.75 -17.73 3.47
N VAL A 12 22.47 -17.88 4.77
CA VAL A 12 22.61 -16.81 5.77
C VAL A 12 23.49 -17.32 6.90
N ALA A 13 24.71 -16.81 6.97
CA ALA A 13 25.62 -17.09 8.08
C ALA A 13 25.45 -15.98 9.13
N VAL A 14 25.06 -16.36 10.34
CA VAL A 14 24.88 -15.44 11.46
C VAL A 14 26.03 -15.59 12.45
N TYR A 15 26.70 -14.50 12.72
CA TYR A 15 27.76 -14.39 13.70
C TYR A 15 27.32 -13.54 14.87
N GLN A 16 27.81 -13.89 16.06
CA GLN A 16 27.60 -13.13 17.29
C GLN A 16 28.96 -12.75 17.89
N GLY A 17 29.07 -11.52 18.35
CA GLY A 17 30.25 -11.08 19.06
C GLY A 17 30.49 -9.59 19.01
N THR A 18 31.55 -9.14 19.65
CA THR A 18 31.95 -7.72 19.77
C THR A 18 33.26 -7.43 19.05
N ASP A 19 34.09 -8.42 18.82
CA ASP A 19 35.40 -8.26 18.21
C ASP A 19 35.70 -9.39 17.22
N PRO A 20 35.62 -9.13 15.90
CA PRO A 20 35.88 -10.15 14.88
C PRO A 20 37.33 -10.62 14.81
N SER A 21 38.28 -9.91 15.42
CA SER A 21 39.69 -10.29 15.44
C SER A 21 40.05 -11.29 16.53
N ASP A 22 39.15 -11.48 17.50
CA ASP A 22 39.32 -12.36 18.63
C ASP A 22 38.34 -13.56 18.54
N ALA A 23 38.86 -14.73 18.23
CA ALA A 23 38.05 -15.96 18.09
C ALA A 23 37.30 -16.37 19.38
N THR A 24 37.67 -15.82 20.54
CA THR A 24 36.99 -16.05 21.80
C THR A 24 35.77 -15.15 21.99
N LYS A 25 35.74 -14.04 21.27
CA LYS A 25 34.68 -13.01 21.33
C LYS A 25 33.79 -12.96 20.08
N TRP A 26 34.11 -13.81 19.09
CA TRP A 26 33.42 -13.88 17.81
C TRP A 26 33.12 -15.31 17.44
N SER A 27 31.87 -15.70 17.31
CA SER A 27 31.47 -17.07 17.02
C SER A 27 30.37 -17.15 15.97
N LEU A 28 30.42 -18.19 15.15
CA LEU A 28 29.32 -18.52 14.23
C LEU A 28 28.15 -19.09 15.06
N VAL A 29 26.99 -18.46 14.99
CA VAL A 29 25.75 -18.92 15.62
C VAL A 29 25.15 -20.07 14.79
N GLY A 30 25.15 -19.91 13.48
CA GLY A 30 24.65 -20.95 12.56
C GLY A 30 24.63 -20.47 11.12
N VAL A 31 24.40 -21.42 10.22
CA VAL A 31 24.15 -21.18 8.81
C VAL A 31 22.72 -21.64 8.52
N PHE A 32 21.92 -20.70 8.03
CA PHE A 32 20.49 -20.91 7.72
C PHE A 32 20.28 -20.76 6.23
N LYS A 33 19.11 -21.16 5.75
CA LYS A 33 18.74 -21.02 4.35
C LYS A 33 17.40 -20.33 4.22
N ILE A 34 17.35 -19.30 3.37
CA ILE A 34 16.14 -18.62 2.92
C ILE A 34 15.98 -18.80 1.41
N ALA A 35 14.84 -18.41 0.85
CA ALA A 35 14.72 -18.30 -0.59
C ALA A 35 15.71 -17.23 -1.14
N ARG A 36 16.10 -17.37 -2.39
CA ARG A 36 17.10 -16.49 -3.02
C ARG A 36 16.71 -15.03 -2.92
N PRO A 37 17.58 -14.15 -2.41
CA PRO A 37 17.36 -12.71 -2.47
C PRO A 37 17.35 -12.22 -3.92
N ILE A 38 16.45 -11.26 -4.22
CA ILE A 38 16.30 -10.75 -5.59
C ILE A 38 17.44 -9.80 -5.97
N GLY A 39 18.03 -9.09 -5.01
CA GLY A 39 19.12 -8.16 -5.29
C GLY A 39 19.78 -7.57 -4.04
N LYS A 40 20.79 -6.73 -4.26
CA LYS A 40 21.59 -6.14 -3.18
C LYS A 40 20.84 -5.11 -2.32
N ARG A 41 19.83 -4.44 -2.86
CA ARG A 41 19.01 -3.43 -2.16
C ARG A 41 17.72 -4.00 -1.59
N CYS A 42 17.67 -5.33 -1.48
CA CYS A 42 16.50 -6.08 -1.04
C CYS A 42 16.50 -6.40 0.45
N ILE A 43 17.26 -5.66 1.25
CA ILE A 43 17.39 -5.87 2.69
C ILE A 43 17.02 -4.58 3.41
N VAL A 44 16.14 -4.68 4.41
CA VAL A 44 15.71 -3.53 5.20
C VAL A 44 15.58 -3.89 6.68
N ASN A 45 16.04 -2.99 7.55
CA ASN A 45 15.89 -3.12 9.00
C ASN A 45 14.55 -2.54 9.44
N VAL A 46 13.79 -3.30 10.22
CA VAL A 46 12.53 -2.91 10.84
C VAL A 46 12.65 -3.12 12.34
N GLY A 47 13.18 -2.12 13.05
CA GLY A 47 13.51 -2.26 14.47
C GLY A 47 14.58 -3.35 14.68
N PRO A 48 14.31 -4.39 15.47
CA PRO A 48 15.25 -5.50 15.70
C PRO A 48 15.22 -6.56 14.59
N GLU A 49 14.29 -6.44 13.63
CA GLU A 49 14.06 -7.42 12.58
C GLU A 49 14.73 -6.98 11.28
N LEU A 50 15.27 -7.94 10.54
CA LEU A 50 15.79 -7.76 9.18
C LEU A 50 14.84 -8.45 8.20
N ILE A 51 14.28 -7.68 7.26
CA ILE A 51 13.41 -8.22 6.21
C ILE A 51 14.21 -8.30 4.92
N VAL A 52 14.09 -9.43 4.23
CA VAL A 52 14.72 -9.68 2.93
C VAL A 52 13.67 -9.90 1.87
N ILE A 53 13.78 -9.19 0.74
CA ILE A 53 12.99 -9.47 -0.45
C ILE A 53 13.60 -10.69 -1.15
N THR A 54 12.83 -11.77 -1.21
CA THR A 54 13.25 -13.03 -1.80
C THR A 54 12.32 -13.47 -2.91
N GLU A 55 12.69 -14.51 -3.63
CA GLU A 55 11.83 -15.13 -4.66
C GLU A 55 10.51 -15.67 -4.09
N SER A 56 10.42 -15.96 -2.79
CA SER A 56 9.19 -16.42 -2.13
C SER A 56 8.38 -15.30 -1.46
N GLY A 57 8.87 -14.05 -1.49
CA GLY A 57 8.23 -12.90 -0.85
C GLY A 57 9.14 -12.16 0.11
N PHE A 58 8.57 -11.37 1.00
CA PHE A 58 9.29 -10.52 1.96
C PHE A 58 9.41 -11.27 3.29
N VAL A 59 10.59 -11.81 3.55
CA VAL A 59 10.84 -12.76 4.63
C VAL A 59 11.62 -12.10 5.77
N PRO A 60 11.10 -12.12 7.02
CA PRO A 60 11.85 -11.73 8.20
C PRO A 60 12.93 -12.76 8.54
N LEU A 61 14.14 -12.32 8.89
CA LEU A 61 15.24 -13.24 9.21
C LEU A 61 15.02 -14.05 10.49
N THR A 62 14.30 -13.52 11.48
CA THR A 62 13.99 -14.28 12.71
C THR A 62 13.19 -15.56 12.46
N GLN A 63 12.48 -15.65 11.33
CA GLN A 63 11.75 -16.87 10.97
C GLN A 63 12.66 -18.03 10.53
N MET A 64 13.94 -17.77 10.25
CA MET A 64 14.91 -18.82 9.95
C MET A 64 15.21 -19.73 11.15
N TYR A 65 14.99 -19.23 12.37
CA TYR A 65 15.18 -20.00 13.60
C TYR A 65 14.02 -20.95 13.90
N ALA A 66 12.93 -20.89 13.16
CA ALA A 66 11.81 -21.81 13.32
C ALA A 66 12.14 -23.12 12.59
N GLU A 67 12.42 -24.16 13.34
CA GLU A 67 13.00 -25.46 12.96
C GLU A 67 12.21 -26.32 11.94
N ASN A 68 11.16 -25.83 11.29
CA ASN A 68 10.36 -26.61 10.36
C ASN A 68 10.23 -25.92 9.00
N GLU A 69 10.67 -26.62 7.97
CA GLU A 69 10.54 -26.22 6.55
C GLU A 69 9.10 -25.85 6.11
N SER A 70 8.08 -26.24 6.89
CA SER A 70 6.69 -25.91 6.63
C SER A 70 6.29 -24.47 6.98
N ASN A 71 7.17 -23.66 7.58
CA ASN A 71 6.91 -22.29 8.00
C ASN A 71 7.32 -21.21 6.97
N TYR A 72 7.60 -21.57 5.73
CA TYR A 72 7.75 -20.59 4.63
C TYR A 72 6.50 -19.71 4.41
N SER A 73 5.39 -20.03 5.08
CA SER A 73 4.08 -19.35 4.94
C SER A 73 3.93 -18.07 5.76
N LYS A 74 4.97 -17.55 6.39
CA LYS A 74 4.86 -16.34 7.22
C LYS A 74 5.64 -15.15 6.69
N ALA A 75 5.78 -15.03 5.37
CA ALA A 75 6.22 -13.79 4.77
C ALA A 75 5.28 -12.65 5.21
N ILE A 76 5.81 -11.49 5.55
CA ILE A 76 4.97 -10.32 5.88
C ILE A 76 4.07 -9.94 4.70
N SER A 77 4.47 -10.31 3.49
CA SER A 77 3.73 -10.13 2.25
C SER A 77 2.67 -11.19 1.96
N ASP A 78 2.35 -12.07 2.91
CA ASP A 78 1.44 -13.19 2.69
C ASP A 78 0.06 -12.75 2.18
N LYS A 79 -0.47 -11.65 2.71
CA LYS A 79 -1.73 -11.04 2.27
C LYS A 79 -1.74 -10.59 0.81
N ILE A 80 -0.57 -10.34 0.22
CA ILE A 80 -0.39 -9.88 -1.17
C ILE A 80 0.50 -10.84 -1.97
N SER A 81 0.65 -12.07 -1.51
CA SER A 81 1.56 -13.08 -2.06
C SER A 81 1.36 -13.29 -3.57
N GLY A 82 0.13 -13.34 -4.04
CA GLY A 82 -0.15 -13.48 -5.48
C GLY A 82 0.44 -12.35 -6.32
N SER A 83 0.33 -11.10 -5.87
CA SER A 83 0.89 -9.94 -6.57
C SER A 83 2.41 -9.95 -6.54
N ILE A 84 3.01 -10.32 -5.40
CA ILE A 84 4.47 -10.39 -5.25
C ILE A 84 5.03 -11.53 -6.09
N LEU A 85 4.45 -12.72 -6.05
CA LEU A 85 4.92 -13.87 -6.84
C LEU A 85 4.81 -13.58 -8.35
N THR A 86 3.77 -12.90 -8.79
CA THR A 86 3.63 -12.46 -10.18
C THR A 86 4.75 -11.49 -10.57
N ALA A 87 5.03 -10.50 -9.72
CA ALA A 87 6.10 -9.55 -9.94
C ALA A 87 7.49 -10.21 -9.96
N VAL A 88 7.76 -11.11 -9.02
CA VAL A 88 9.01 -11.88 -8.96
C VAL A 88 9.18 -12.74 -10.21
N THR A 89 8.16 -13.50 -10.59
CA THR A 89 8.21 -14.37 -11.77
C THR A 89 8.55 -13.60 -13.03
N ASN A 90 7.98 -12.41 -13.19
CA ASN A 90 8.13 -11.63 -14.41
C ASN A 90 9.38 -10.71 -14.39
N PHE A 91 9.79 -10.21 -13.22
CA PHE A 91 10.71 -9.06 -13.15
C PHE A 91 11.88 -9.24 -12.18
N LYS A 92 12.14 -10.44 -11.63
CA LYS A 92 13.23 -10.67 -10.66
C LYS A 92 14.62 -10.23 -11.14
N SER A 93 14.89 -10.30 -12.44
CA SER A 93 16.14 -9.86 -13.04
C SER A 93 16.15 -8.39 -13.47
N THR A 94 15.03 -7.69 -13.33
CA THR A 94 14.90 -6.29 -13.72
C THR A 94 15.40 -5.39 -12.59
N PHE A 95 16.14 -4.35 -12.95
CA PHE A 95 16.61 -3.36 -11.98
C PHE A 95 15.45 -2.61 -11.30
N GLY A 96 15.64 -2.27 -10.01
CA GLY A 96 14.71 -1.40 -9.28
C GLY A 96 14.09 -2.02 -8.02
N TRP A 97 14.36 -3.28 -7.73
CA TRP A 97 13.96 -3.89 -6.47
C TRP A 97 14.69 -3.24 -5.29
N GLU A 98 13.93 -2.69 -4.37
CA GLU A 98 14.45 -2.01 -3.19
C GLU A 98 13.41 -2.01 -2.07
N ALA A 99 13.88 -2.05 -0.83
CA ALA A 99 13.04 -1.92 0.35
C ALA A 99 13.53 -0.77 1.23
N LEU A 100 12.60 -0.01 1.79
CA LEU A 100 12.89 1.09 2.70
C LEU A 100 11.79 1.23 3.74
N ILE A 101 12.16 1.55 4.98
CA ILE A 101 11.24 1.94 6.04
C ILE A 101 11.22 3.45 6.16
N TYR A 102 10.01 4.01 6.18
CA TYR A 102 9.79 5.44 6.38
C TYR A 102 9.07 5.68 7.72
N PRO A 103 9.82 5.98 8.80
CA PRO A 103 9.25 6.08 10.14
C PRO A 103 8.26 7.24 10.29
N LYS A 104 8.54 8.39 9.67
CA LYS A 104 7.67 9.58 9.74
C LYS A 104 6.29 9.32 9.14
N GLY A 105 6.22 8.59 8.02
CA GLY A 105 4.97 8.17 7.40
C GLY A 105 4.40 6.88 7.98
N GLN A 106 5.11 6.22 8.91
CA GLN A 106 4.71 4.95 9.53
C GLN A 106 4.45 3.82 8.53
N PHE A 107 5.21 3.77 7.45
CA PHE A 107 5.07 2.71 6.46
C PHE A 107 6.42 2.13 5.99
N GLY A 108 6.36 0.87 5.57
CA GLY A 108 7.41 0.20 4.81
C GLY A 108 7.08 0.25 3.33
N LEU A 109 8.06 0.57 2.51
CA LEU A 109 7.94 0.69 1.07
C LEU A 109 8.81 -0.35 0.39
N PHE A 110 8.24 -1.07 -0.57
CA PHE A 110 8.89 -2.08 -1.39
C PHE A 110 8.73 -1.69 -2.86
N ASN A 111 9.79 -1.22 -3.47
CA ASN A 111 9.82 -0.81 -4.86
C ASN A 111 9.97 -2.04 -5.77
N VAL A 112 9.12 -2.14 -6.77
CA VAL A 112 9.04 -3.30 -7.65
C VAL A 112 8.93 -2.83 -9.10
N PRO A 113 9.74 -3.36 -10.03
CA PRO A 113 9.62 -3.07 -11.46
C PRO A 113 8.25 -3.51 -12.01
N ASN A 114 7.70 -2.75 -12.97
CA ASN A 114 6.38 -2.99 -13.57
C ASN A 114 6.45 -3.57 -15.00
N GLY A 115 7.63 -3.96 -15.47
CA GLY A 115 7.82 -4.56 -16.80
C GLY A 115 7.94 -3.56 -17.94
N VAL A 116 7.56 -2.32 -17.78
CA VAL A 116 7.88 -1.23 -18.68
C VAL A 116 9.19 -0.58 -18.20
N SER A 117 10.09 -0.30 -19.11
CA SER A 117 11.38 0.29 -18.77
C SER A 117 11.19 1.65 -18.10
N GLY A 118 11.64 1.76 -16.86
CA GLY A 118 11.54 2.99 -16.08
C GLY A 118 10.24 3.17 -15.28
N GLU A 119 9.30 2.24 -15.38
CA GLU A 119 8.09 2.26 -14.55
C GLU A 119 8.21 1.32 -13.34
N PHE A 120 7.71 1.80 -12.22
CA PHE A 120 7.77 1.08 -10.96
C PHE A 120 6.42 1.14 -10.22
N VAL A 121 6.21 0.15 -9.37
CA VAL A 121 5.08 0.07 -8.45
C VAL A 121 5.63 -0.08 -7.05
N GLN A 122 5.08 0.63 -6.08
CA GLN A 122 5.47 0.47 -4.70
C GLN A 122 4.38 -0.29 -3.95
N PHE A 123 4.73 -1.43 -3.37
CA PHE A 123 3.92 -2.05 -2.34
C PHE A 123 4.25 -1.40 -1.00
N VAL A 124 3.22 -0.96 -0.30
CA VAL A 124 3.37 -0.17 0.92
C VAL A 124 2.63 -0.87 2.05
N VAL A 125 3.30 -1.10 3.15
CA VAL A 125 2.71 -1.66 4.37
C VAL A 125 2.67 -0.61 5.47
N ASN A 126 1.51 -0.40 6.06
CA ASN A 126 1.39 0.41 7.26
C ASN A 126 1.96 -0.37 8.45
N LEU A 127 2.97 0.20 9.13
CA LEU A 127 3.68 -0.48 10.21
C LEU A 127 2.84 -0.66 11.49
N SER A 128 1.82 0.17 11.68
CA SER A 128 0.95 0.08 12.86
C SER A 128 -0.18 -0.94 12.68
N THR A 129 -0.75 -1.03 11.48
CA THR A 129 -1.94 -1.87 11.21
C THR A 129 -1.63 -3.15 10.45
N GLY A 130 -0.46 -3.24 9.81
CA GLY A 130 -0.10 -4.31 8.89
C GLY A 130 -0.96 -4.35 7.62
N ALA A 131 -1.64 -3.24 7.29
CA ALA A 131 -2.43 -3.12 6.08
C ALA A 131 -1.53 -2.80 4.88
N TRP A 132 -1.83 -3.44 3.74
CA TRP A 132 -1.09 -3.25 2.51
C TRP A 132 -1.83 -2.36 1.55
N GLY A 133 -1.09 -1.50 0.88
CA GLY A 133 -1.53 -0.67 -0.24
C GLY A 133 -0.54 -0.72 -1.40
N ARG A 134 -0.89 -0.06 -2.47
CA ARG A 134 -0.05 0.04 -3.67
C ARG A 134 -0.03 1.49 -4.14
N PHE A 135 1.17 2.04 -4.33
CA PHE A 135 1.37 3.31 -5.01
C PHE A 135 1.78 3.05 -6.47
N THR A 136 1.31 3.87 -7.37
CA THR A 136 1.60 3.84 -8.80
C THR A 136 1.87 5.25 -9.30
N GLY A 137 2.61 5.38 -10.39
CA GLY A 137 2.94 6.69 -10.97
C GLY A 137 4.19 7.34 -10.37
N GLN A 138 4.83 6.70 -9.40
CA GLN A 138 6.13 7.12 -8.87
C GLN A 138 7.22 6.27 -9.51
N ASP A 139 7.79 6.76 -10.61
CA ASP A 139 8.81 6.04 -11.37
C ASP A 139 10.18 6.20 -10.71
N ALA A 140 10.34 5.50 -9.58
CA ALA A 140 11.47 5.60 -8.70
C ALA A 140 12.53 4.54 -8.99
N TYR A 141 13.70 4.98 -9.43
CA TYR A 141 14.88 4.13 -9.61
C TYR A 141 15.59 3.79 -8.30
N CYS A 142 15.47 4.67 -7.32
CA CYS A 142 16.02 4.47 -5.98
C CYS A 142 15.27 5.34 -4.96
N TRP A 143 15.30 4.89 -3.71
CA TRP A 143 14.70 5.58 -2.58
C TRP A 143 15.74 5.93 -1.53
N GLY A 144 15.50 7.00 -0.78
CA GLY A 144 16.38 7.41 0.32
C GLY A 144 15.71 8.33 1.31
N LEU A 145 16.25 8.35 2.52
CA LEU A 145 15.85 9.28 3.56
C LEU A 145 16.92 10.36 3.74
N LEU A 146 16.49 11.60 3.79
CA LEU A 146 17.36 12.74 4.14
C LEU A 146 16.63 13.61 5.17
N ASN A 147 17.25 13.77 6.33
CA ASN A 147 16.70 14.53 7.47
C ASN A 147 15.28 14.07 7.88
N GLY A 148 15.00 12.76 7.77
CA GLY A 148 13.71 12.17 8.10
C GLY A 148 12.62 12.34 7.02
N ASP A 149 12.91 13.00 5.92
CA ASP A 149 12.01 13.10 4.76
C ASP A 149 12.36 12.06 3.70
N LEU A 150 11.33 11.61 2.98
CA LEU A 150 11.44 10.58 1.95
C LEU A 150 11.70 11.22 0.58
N TYR A 151 12.71 10.70 -0.13
CA TYR A 151 13.06 11.13 -1.48
C TYR A 151 13.18 9.93 -2.41
N PHE A 152 12.95 10.16 -3.68
CA PHE A 152 13.26 9.18 -4.72
C PHE A 152 13.93 9.83 -5.94
N GLY A 153 14.80 9.06 -6.57
CA GLY A 153 15.42 9.43 -7.84
C GLY A 153 14.56 8.91 -8.99
N GLY A 154 13.99 9.82 -9.77
CA GLY A 154 13.31 9.51 -11.01
C GLY A 154 14.23 9.71 -12.22
N ASN A 155 13.65 9.76 -13.41
CA ASN A 155 14.40 10.04 -14.61
C ASN A 155 14.89 11.52 -14.60
N THR A 156 16.18 11.72 -14.41
CA THR A 156 16.87 13.02 -14.41
C THR A 156 16.58 13.97 -13.24
N LYS A 157 15.71 13.60 -12.30
CA LYS A 157 15.29 14.46 -11.19
C LYS A 157 15.25 13.68 -9.87
N VAL A 158 15.37 14.42 -8.76
CA VAL A 158 15.09 13.93 -7.41
C VAL A 158 13.79 14.57 -6.95
N TYR A 159 12.89 13.74 -6.45
CA TYR A 159 11.60 14.16 -5.94
C TYR A 159 11.53 13.96 -4.43
N LYS A 160 10.86 14.86 -3.74
CA LYS A 160 10.46 14.68 -2.35
C LYS A 160 9.10 14.00 -2.33
N ALA A 161 9.05 12.78 -1.80
CA ALA A 161 7.81 12.01 -1.65
C ALA A 161 7.09 12.38 -0.33
N ASP A 162 5.83 11.99 -0.22
CA ASP A 162 4.97 12.22 0.96
C ASP A 162 4.98 13.69 1.39
N ASN A 163 4.88 14.58 0.42
CA ASN A 163 4.92 16.03 0.64
C ASN A 163 3.80 16.73 -0.12
N GLY A 164 2.86 17.30 0.65
CA GLY A 164 1.69 17.96 0.08
C GLY A 164 0.55 16.99 -0.29
N LEU A 165 -0.41 17.48 -1.06
CA LEU A 165 -1.65 16.78 -1.41
C LEU A 165 -1.82 16.59 -2.93
N SER A 166 -0.73 16.75 -3.69
CA SER A 166 -0.70 16.54 -5.14
C SER A 166 0.52 15.75 -5.56
N ASP A 167 0.44 15.04 -6.67
CA ASP A 167 1.57 14.37 -7.28
C ASP A 167 2.23 15.30 -8.31
N ALA A 168 3.26 16.04 -7.87
CA ALA A 168 3.94 17.06 -8.67
C ALA A 168 2.98 18.04 -9.39
N GLY A 169 1.91 18.44 -8.71
CA GLY A 169 0.88 19.32 -9.27
C GLY A 169 -0.25 18.60 -10.02
N VAL A 170 -0.19 17.28 -10.12
CA VAL A 170 -1.24 16.44 -10.71
C VAL A 170 -2.11 15.84 -9.61
N GLN A 171 -3.32 15.43 -9.97
CA GLN A 171 -4.27 14.79 -9.06
C GLN A 171 -3.78 13.42 -8.61
N ILE A 172 -3.91 13.14 -7.31
CA ILE A 172 -3.70 11.80 -6.77
C ILE A 172 -4.99 10.99 -6.94
N GLN A 173 -4.87 9.85 -7.61
CA GLN A 173 -5.97 8.91 -7.82
C GLN A 173 -6.03 7.89 -6.69
N GLY A 174 -7.14 7.85 -5.96
CA GLY A 174 -7.42 6.84 -4.95
C GLY A 174 -8.38 5.77 -5.47
N ASN A 175 -8.08 4.51 -5.23
CA ASN A 175 -8.96 3.38 -5.57
C ASN A 175 -8.87 2.35 -4.45
N ALA A 176 -9.96 2.15 -3.75
CA ALA A 176 -10.07 1.16 -2.70
C ALA A 176 -11.26 0.23 -2.94
N LYS A 177 -11.07 -1.06 -2.66
CA LYS A 177 -12.11 -2.08 -2.77
C LYS A 177 -12.12 -2.95 -1.52
N THR A 178 -13.31 -3.21 -0.97
CA THR A 178 -13.48 -4.16 0.13
C THR A 178 -13.40 -5.61 -0.38
N ALA A 179 -13.29 -6.55 0.54
CA ALA A 179 -13.52 -7.95 0.19
C ALA A 179 -14.99 -8.17 -0.23
N PHE A 180 -15.23 -9.20 -1.04
CA PHE A 180 -16.57 -9.62 -1.38
C PHE A 180 -17.28 -10.24 -0.17
N VAL A 181 -18.47 -9.74 0.12
CA VAL A 181 -19.30 -10.17 1.26
C VAL A 181 -20.67 -10.61 0.76
N TYR A 182 -21.22 -11.67 1.36
CA TYR A 182 -22.53 -12.22 0.97
C TYR A 182 -23.73 -11.50 1.59
N TYR A 183 -23.54 -10.56 2.50
CA TYR A 183 -24.61 -9.80 3.16
C TYR A 183 -25.79 -10.66 3.65
N GLY A 184 -25.48 -11.66 4.48
CA GLY A 184 -26.43 -12.64 4.98
C GLY A 184 -26.27 -14.01 4.30
N GLY A 185 -27.33 -14.57 3.76
CA GLY A 185 -27.30 -15.91 3.18
C GLY A 185 -26.61 -16.00 1.81
N ARG A 186 -25.83 -17.07 1.60
CA ARG A 186 -25.17 -17.35 0.30
C ARG A 186 -26.13 -17.77 -0.79
N GLY A 187 -27.27 -18.40 -0.39
CA GLY A 187 -28.26 -18.97 -1.32
C GLY A 187 -29.30 -17.97 -1.83
N THR A 188 -29.20 -16.69 -1.51
CA THR A 188 -30.18 -15.69 -1.96
C THR A 188 -29.46 -14.57 -2.73
N SER A 189 -30.02 -14.17 -3.87
CA SER A 189 -29.58 -12.96 -4.56
C SER A 189 -29.98 -11.71 -3.77
N LYS A 190 -29.27 -10.61 -3.95
CA LYS A 190 -29.54 -9.32 -3.35
C LYS A 190 -29.61 -8.27 -4.43
N ARG A 191 -30.56 -7.35 -4.27
CA ARG A 191 -30.65 -6.14 -5.06
C ARG A 191 -30.11 -5.00 -4.22
N PHE A 192 -28.96 -4.46 -4.60
CA PHE A 192 -28.35 -3.29 -3.96
C PHE A 192 -28.98 -2.04 -4.56
N THR A 193 -29.60 -1.20 -3.75
CA THR A 193 -30.40 -0.06 -4.25
C THR A 193 -29.82 1.28 -3.87
N ALA A 194 -29.13 1.37 -2.73
CA ALA A 194 -28.49 2.61 -2.32
C ALA A 194 -27.21 2.35 -1.52
N ILE A 195 -26.28 3.30 -1.62
CA ILE A 195 -25.01 3.30 -0.91
C ILE A 195 -24.72 4.72 -0.38
N ARG A 196 -24.21 4.80 0.84
CA ARG A 196 -23.81 6.06 1.47
C ARG A 196 -22.40 5.96 2.01
N PRO A 197 -21.40 6.59 1.36
CA PRO A 197 -20.06 6.66 1.92
C PRO A 197 -20.04 7.67 3.06
N ILE A 198 -19.34 7.33 4.13
CA ILE A 198 -18.98 8.23 5.22
C ILE A 198 -17.52 8.61 5.03
N VAL A 199 -17.32 9.78 4.44
CA VAL A 199 -16.01 10.31 4.07
C VAL A 199 -15.85 11.67 4.70
N SER A 200 -14.74 11.92 5.37
CA SER A 200 -14.36 13.27 5.79
C SER A 200 -13.33 13.85 4.85
N SER A 201 -13.50 15.10 4.51
CA SER A 201 -12.61 15.87 3.66
C SER A 201 -12.62 17.32 4.08
N ASP A 202 -11.55 18.04 3.79
CA ASP A 202 -11.42 19.47 3.97
C ASP A 202 -12.13 20.29 2.87
N ALA A 203 -12.69 19.63 1.86
CA ALA A 203 -13.51 20.24 0.83
C ALA A 203 -14.48 19.23 0.20
N ASP A 204 -15.42 19.76 -0.63
CA ASP A 204 -16.31 18.91 -1.42
C ASP A 204 -15.54 18.09 -2.44
N LEU A 205 -15.60 16.78 -2.30
CA LEU A 205 -14.90 15.86 -3.16
C LEU A 205 -15.82 15.06 -4.06
N PRO A 206 -15.46 14.92 -5.32
CA PRO A 206 -16.08 13.95 -6.18
C PRO A 206 -15.60 12.54 -5.78
N VAL A 207 -16.44 11.85 -5.04
CA VAL A 207 -16.25 10.45 -4.69
C VAL A 207 -17.14 9.61 -5.59
N SER A 208 -16.55 8.71 -6.37
CA SER A 208 -17.26 7.65 -7.07
C SER A 208 -17.33 6.44 -6.16
N ILE A 209 -18.52 5.93 -5.92
CA ILE A 209 -18.74 4.73 -5.13
C ILE A 209 -19.74 3.81 -5.83
N GLY A 210 -19.53 2.51 -5.74
CA GLY A 210 -20.41 1.51 -6.36
C GLY A 210 -20.10 0.13 -5.84
N PHE A 211 -20.79 -0.86 -6.38
CA PHE A 211 -20.57 -2.27 -6.09
C PHE A 211 -19.88 -2.98 -7.27
N ASP A 212 -18.97 -3.87 -6.92
CA ASP A 212 -18.56 -4.96 -7.78
C ASP A 212 -19.33 -6.21 -7.30
N VAL A 213 -20.06 -6.87 -8.16
CA VAL A 213 -20.90 -8.02 -7.80
C VAL A 213 -20.37 -9.32 -8.40
N ASP A 214 -20.61 -10.43 -7.70
CA ASP A 214 -20.32 -11.81 -8.17
C ASP A 214 -18.88 -12.02 -8.65
N PHE A 215 -17.93 -11.47 -7.88
CA PHE A 215 -16.48 -11.52 -8.14
C PHE A 215 -16.05 -10.87 -9.46
N ASN A 216 -16.95 -10.14 -10.13
CA ASN A 216 -16.58 -9.34 -11.28
C ASN A 216 -16.01 -8.00 -10.84
N ASP A 217 -14.92 -7.59 -11.47
CA ASP A 217 -14.41 -6.24 -11.35
C ASP A 217 -15.20 -5.32 -12.29
N GLY A 218 -16.22 -4.68 -11.74
CA GLY A 218 -17.01 -3.71 -12.47
C GLY A 218 -16.15 -2.55 -12.94
N THR A 219 -16.23 -2.23 -14.21
CA THR A 219 -15.72 -0.96 -14.72
C THR A 219 -16.65 0.15 -14.25
N SER A 220 -16.44 0.67 -13.03
CA SER A 220 -17.07 1.93 -12.67
C SER A 220 -16.60 2.99 -13.68
N THR A 221 -17.49 3.33 -14.61
CA THR A 221 -17.24 4.28 -15.71
C THR A 221 -17.20 5.74 -15.23
N TYR A 222 -17.45 5.96 -13.94
CA TYR A 222 -17.42 7.30 -13.38
C TYR A 222 -15.99 7.70 -13.04
N THR A 223 -15.47 8.65 -13.78
CA THR A 223 -14.22 9.35 -13.40
C THR A 223 -14.64 10.56 -12.55
N PRO A 224 -14.25 10.63 -11.26
CA PRO A 224 -14.56 11.80 -10.46
C PRO A 224 -13.91 13.04 -11.10
N SER A 225 -14.68 14.09 -11.30
CA SER A 225 -14.11 15.40 -11.62
C SER A 225 -13.46 15.98 -10.36
N SER A 226 -12.30 16.57 -10.48
CA SER A 226 -11.68 17.26 -9.35
C SER A 226 -12.47 18.51 -9.00
N ALA A 227 -12.86 18.65 -7.74
CA ALA A 227 -13.25 19.95 -7.22
C ALA A 227 -11.97 20.68 -6.77
N THR A 228 -11.64 21.75 -7.44
CA THR A 228 -10.68 22.73 -6.92
C THR A 228 -11.44 23.68 -6.01
N THR A 229 -11.40 23.46 -4.72
CA THR A 229 -11.82 24.48 -3.75
C THR A 229 -10.57 25.21 -3.31
N THR A 230 -10.43 26.43 -3.77
CA THR A 230 -9.53 27.41 -3.15
C THR A 230 -10.16 27.83 -1.84
N GLY A 231 -9.68 27.28 -0.73
CA GLY A 231 -9.98 27.81 0.58
C GLY A 231 -9.45 29.24 0.69
N SER A 232 -10.14 30.07 1.46
CA SER A 232 -9.70 31.43 1.75
C SER A 232 -8.55 31.38 2.75
N GLU A 233 -7.41 31.96 2.38
CA GLU A 233 -6.25 32.10 3.26
C GLU A 233 -6.37 33.35 4.11
N TRP A 234 -5.93 33.27 5.38
CA TRP A 234 -5.74 34.43 6.24
C TRP A 234 -4.81 35.44 5.53
N ASP A 235 -5.10 36.71 5.63
CA ASP A 235 -4.42 37.85 5.00
C ASP A 235 -4.63 38.03 3.47
N ASN A 236 -5.20 37.03 2.75
CA ASN A 236 -5.41 37.15 1.30
C ASN A 236 -6.88 37.32 0.90
N THR A 237 -7.83 37.19 1.84
CA THR A 237 -9.26 37.24 1.54
C THR A 237 -9.97 38.27 2.39
N ALA A 238 -10.82 39.09 1.75
CA ALA A 238 -11.64 40.05 2.46
C ALA A 238 -12.65 39.34 3.39
N TRP A 239 -12.88 39.90 4.59
CA TRP A 239 -13.71 39.34 5.65
C TRP A 239 -15.12 38.99 5.20
N ASP A 240 -15.69 39.74 4.26
CA ASP A 240 -17.06 39.61 3.79
C ASP A 240 -17.23 38.65 2.60
N SER A 241 -16.13 38.16 2.02
CA SER A 241 -16.15 37.26 0.84
C SER A 241 -15.41 35.96 1.05
N GLY A 242 -14.78 35.79 2.20
CA GLY A 242 -13.99 34.58 2.53
C GLY A 242 -14.88 33.41 2.92
N LEU A 243 -14.76 32.30 2.21
CA LEU A 243 -15.20 31.01 2.72
C LEU A 243 -14.18 30.52 3.71
N TRP A 244 -14.46 30.51 4.99
CA TRP A 244 -13.62 29.96 6.04
C TRP A 244 -13.57 28.45 5.87
N ALA A 245 -12.70 27.97 4.98
CA ALA A 245 -12.45 26.57 4.74
C ALA A 245 -11.51 26.02 5.83
N GLY A 246 -12.03 25.25 6.70
CA GLY A 246 -11.32 24.58 7.79
C GLY A 246 -12.18 23.54 8.46
N THR A 247 -13.41 23.42 8.07
CA THR A 247 -14.32 22.42 8.61
C THR A 247 -14.20 21.15 7.79
N ILE A 248 -13.72 20.08 8.41
CA ILE A 248 -13.83 18.73 7.87
C ILE A 248 -15.30 18.48 7.57
N SER A 249 -15.69 18.53 6.30
CA SER A 249 -17.06 18.22 5.88
C SER A 249 -17.22 16.71 5.81
N SER A 250 -18.18 16.15 6.54
CA SER A 250 -18.58 14.76 6.38
C SER A 250 -19.58 14.66 5.24
N GLN A 251 -19.22 14.01 4.16
CA GLN A 251 -20.17 13.75 3.08
C GLN A 251 -21.01 12.51 3.42
N LEU A 252 -22.30 12.72 3.64
CA LEU A 252 -23.29 11.72 4.06
C LEU A 252 -24.44 11.59 3.04
N VAL A 253 -24.13 11.62 1.75
CA VAL A 253 -25.18 11.60 0.71
C VAL A 253 -25.43 10.18 0.24
N TRP A 254 -26.69 9.76 0.29
CA TRP A 254 -27.13 8.51 -0.33
C TRP A 254 -27.04 8.61 -1.85
N ARG A 255 -26.47 7.60 -2.46
CA ARG A 255 -26.40 7.45 -3.91
C ARG A 255 -27.16 6.20 -4.33
N SER A 256 -28.01 6.32 -5.34
CA SER A 256 -28.71 5.19 -5.93
C SER A 256 -27.74 4.34 -6.71
N VAL A 257 -27.87 3.04 -6.56
CA VAL A 257 -27.17 1.99 -7.33
C VAL A 257 -28.22 0.98 -7.80
N ALA A 258 -27.91 0.20 -8.82
CA ALA A 258 -28.87 -0.75 -9.40
C ALA A 258 -28.16 -2.07 -9.73
N ASP A 259 -27.51 -2.66 -8.75
CA ASP A 259 -26.75 -3.89 -8.91
C ASP A 259 -27.48 -5.07 -8.28
N ILE A 260 -27.40 -6.24 -8.94
CA ILE A 260 -27.97 -7.49 -8.46
C ILE A 260 -26.87 -8.56 -8.46
N GLY A 261 -26.72 -9.25 -7.34
CA GLY A 261 -25.74 -10.33 -7.21
C GLY A 261 -25.90 -11.12 -5.94
N TRP A 262 -25.13 -12.21 -5.84
CA TRP A 262 -25.09 -13.08 -4.65
C TRP A 262 -24.18 -12.51 -3.56
N ASN A 263 -23.12 -11.87 -3.98
CA ASN A 263 -22.16 -11.17 -3.12
C ASN A 263 -21.78 -9.83 -3.76
N ALA A 264 -21.21 -8.94 -2.95
CA ALA A 264 -20.72 -7.67 -3.47
C ALA A 264 -19.48 -7.20 -2.70
N ALA A 265 -18.62 -6.48 -3.38
CA ALA A 265 -17.55 -5.67 -2.83
C ALA A 265 -17.85 -4.19 -3.07
N ILE A 266 -17.58 -3.35 -2.11
CA ILE A 266 -17.72 -1.91 -2.25
C ILE A 266 -16.43 -1.37 -2.87
N ARG A 267 -16.56 -0.60 -3.94
CA ARG A 267 -15.44 0.11 -4.57
C ARG A 267 -15.64 1.60 -4.41
N ILE A 268 -14.62 2.28 -3.94
CA ILE A 268 -14.56 3.73 -3.86
C ILE A 268 -13.38 4.24 -4.69
N LYS A 269 -13.63 5.25 -5.51
CA LYS A 269 -12.61 5.95 -6.27
C LYS A 269 -12.68 7.43 -5.97
N THR A 270 -11.53 8.05 -5.83
CA THR A 270 -11.38 9.48 -5.56
C THR A 270 -10.31 10.07 -6.47
N SER A 271 -10.38 11.35 -6.72
CA SER A 271 -9.33 12.11 -7.40
C SER A 271 -9.17 13.44 -6.69
N SER A 272 -7.97 13.69 -6.16
CA SER A 272 -7.70 14.87 -5.35
C SER A 272 -6.39 15.53 -5.75
N GLN A 273 -6.35 16.84 -5.77
CA GLN A 273 -5.13 17.62 -6.05
C GLN A 273 -4.67 18.46 -4.85
N ALA A 274 -5.58 18.83 -3.95
CA ALA A 274 -5.29 19.74 -2.84
C ALA A 274 -6.09 19.43 -1.57
N GLN A 275 -6.65 18.21 -1.45
CA GLN A 275 -7.59 17.89 -0.38
C GLN A 275 -7.20 16.57 0.31
N SER A 276 -7.37 16.56 1.64
CA SER A 276 -7.24 15.35 2.44
C SER A 276 -8.55 14.56 2.41
N ILE A 277 -8.46 13.25 2.22
CA ILE A 277 -9.63 12.36 2.15
C ILE A 277 -9.45 11.25 3.18
N LYS A 278 -10.46 11.04 4.04
CA LYS A 278 -10.51 9.93 4.96
C LYS A 278 -11.82 9.17 4.78
N TRP A 279 -11.73 7.92 4.37
CA TRP A 279 -12.86 7.01 4.31
C TRP A 279 -13.03 6.32 5.66
N HIS A 280 -14.17 6.47 6.31
CA HIS A 280 -14.48 5.90 7.62
C HIS A 280 -15.29 4.61 7.49
N SER A 281 -16.43 4.68 6.80
CA SER A 281 -17.36 3.57 6.64
C SER A 281 -18.26 3.76 5.45
N VAL A 282 -19.09 2.77 5.19
CA VAL A 282 -20.11 2.81 4.16
C VAL A 282 -21.39 2.18 4.70
N ASP A 283 -22.51 2.87 4.54
CA ASP A 283 -23.82 2.31 4.76
C ASP A 283 -24.39 1.83 3.43
N ILE A 284 -25.03 0.68 3.45
CA ILE A 284 -25.63 0.08 2.26
C ILE A 284 -27.08 -0.27 2.53
N TYR A 285 -27.90 -0.07 1.53
CA TYR A 285 -29.27 -0.55 1.51
C TYR A 285 -29.45 -1.60 0.41
N TYR A 286 -29.96 -2.76 0.79
CA TYR A 286 -30.20 -3.86 -0.12
C TYR A 286 -31.46 -4.63 0.23
N GLU A 287 -32.10 -5.20 -0.76
CA GLU A 287 -33.25 -6.09 -0.65
C GLU A 287 -32.81 -7.53 -0.89
N LYS A 288 -33.30 -8.44 -0.07
CA LYS A 288 -33.08 -9.87 -0.27
C LYS A 288 -34.08 -10.36 -1.32
N GLY A 289 -33.57 -10.99 -2.37
CA GLY A 289 -34.41 -11.71 -3.30
C GLY A 289 -35.02 -12.98 -2.65
N VAL A 290 -36.08 -13.47 -3.24
CA VAL A 290 -36.63 -14.77 -2.86
C VAL A 290 -35.62 -15.83 -3.30
N GLY A 291 -35.22 -16.73 -2.39
CA GLY A 291 -34.34 -17.84 -2.72
C GLY A 291 -34.99 -18.73 -3.81
N LEU A 292 -34.17 -19.13 -4.75
CA LEU A 292 -34.53 -20.15 -5.72
C LEU A 292 -34.58 -21.50 -5.03
#